data_029bdae445ba435cde839ef39b446f33
#
_entry.id   029bdae445ba435cde839ef39b446f33
#
_cell.length_a   1.000
_cell.length_b   1.000
_cell.length_c   1.000
_cell.angle_alpha   90.00
_cell.angle_beta   90.00
_cell.angle_gamma   90.00
#
_symmetry.space_group_name_H-M   'P 1'
#
loop_
_entity.id
_entity.type
_entity.pdbx_description
1 polymer ?
#
loop_
_entity_poly.entity_id
_entity_poly.type
_entity_poly.pdbx_seq_one_letter_code
_entity_poly.pdbx_strand_id
1 'polypeptide(L)'
;MLFTAHPDLKAHIAGLSIMGGSVGGGFTPAVMGRVDDVDRVGNYSQWAEFNVLIDPEAAAALLHDPILAPKSTLIPLDLTHLVLATKEVQDLLLTGAETAAEGAQNGEIKAKSTLRQMLIELLMFFAETYRDVFGIVEGPPLHDPLAVAAILTGTCYEIPFYDFDSTKPEGPARRERFEVRVVTEGTLEDAQVRGAQTGRTIARLLPPGEEGVRIPRGLDIELFWKVIEECCERADEANAKKAGTTG
;
A
#
# COMPACT_ATOMS: atom_id res chain seq x y z
N MET A 1 5.02 -12.60 18.03
CA MET A 1 4.60 -13.87 18.67
C MET A 1 4.90 -15.11 17.83
N LEU A 2 4.45 -15.23 16.54
CA LEU A 2 4.67 -16.44 15.73
C LEU A 2 6.16 -16.84 15.65
N PHE A 3 7.02 -15.94 15.18
CA PHE A 3 8.46 -16.21 15.01
C PHE A 3 9.26 -16.29 16.32
N THR A 4 8.66 -15.88 17.44
CA THR A 4 9.22 -16.11 18.77
C THR A 4 8.90 -17.53 19.26
N ALA A 5 7.68 -17.99 18.98
CA ALA A 5 7.25 -19.34 19.32
C ALA A 5 7.83 -20.41 18.38
N HIS A 6 8.03 -20.06 17.11
CA HIS A 6 8.49 -20.96 16.04
C HIS A 6 9.60 -20.28 15.24
N PRO A 7 10.81 -20.14 15.78
CA PRO A 7 11.91 -19.42 15.13
C PRO A 7 12.42 -20.08 13.84
N ASP A 8 12.24 -21.40 13.70
CA ASP A 8 12.54 -22.18 12.50
C ASP A 8 11.75 -21.74 11.28
N LEU A 9 10.52 -21.23 11.46
CA LEU A 9 9.69 -20.70 10.36
C LEU A 9 10.37 -19.57 9.59
N LYS A 10 11.23 -18.77 10.23
CA LYS A 10 11.96 -17.69 9.55
C LYS A 10 12.78 -18.20 8.35
N ALA A 11 13.37 -19.39 8.46
CA ALA A 11 14.11 -20.00 7.37
C ALA A 11 13.19 -20.58 6.28
N HIS A 12 12.01 -21.07 6.66
CA HIS A 12 11.12 -21.77 5.74
C HIS A 12 10.23 -20.86 4.88
N ILE A 13 9.86 -19.67 5.37
CA ILE A 13 9.03 -18.75 4.58
C ILE A 13 9.80 -18.22 3.37
N ALA A 14 9.12 -18.10 2.25
CA ALA A 14 9.67 -17.52 1.02
C ALA A 14 9.88 -16.00 1.16
N GLY A 15 8.98 -15.30 1.85
CA GLY A 15 9.04 -13.87 2.08
C GLY A 15 7.90 -13.36 2.92
N LEU A 16 7.97 -12.07 3.25
CA LEU A 16 6.93 -11.29 3.90
C LEU A 16 6.60 -10.08 3.04
N SER A 17 5.33 -9.83 2.79
CA SER A 17 4.86 -8.57 2.22
C SER A 17 4.00 -7.87 3.25
N ILE A 18 4.38 -6.65 3.61
CA ILE A 18 3.84 -5.92 4.75
C ILE A 18 3.32 -4.57 4.26
N MET A 19 1.99 -4.34 4.37
CA MET A 19 1.47 -2.98 4.30
C MET A 19 1.69 -2.31 5.65
N GLY A 20 2.44 -1.22 5.67
CA GLY A 20 2.71 -0.47 6.89
C GLY A 20 3.88 0.47 6.77
N GLY A 21 3.99 1.33 7.78
CA GLY A 21 5.06 2.29 7.87
C GLY A 21 4.95 3.47 6.92
N SER A 22 5.83 4.43 7.15
CA SER A 22 5.99 5.59 6.31
C SER A 22 7.40 6.13 6.46
N VAL A 23 8.06 6.40 5.35
CA VAL A 23 9.45 6.88 5.30
C VAL A 23 9.47 8.40 5.33
N GLY A 24 8.64 9.07 4.54
CA GLY A 24 8.58 10.53 4.43
C GLY A 24 9.83 11.16 3.81
N GLY A 25 10.00 12.45 4.02
CA GLY A 25 11.20 13.17 3.57
C GLY A 25 11.43 13.16 2.06
N GLY A 26 10.36 13.05 1.26
CA GLY A 26 10.46 13.00 -0.20
C GLY A 26 10.96 11.65 -0.73
N PHE A 27 10.73 10.57 0.00
CA PHE A 27 11.08 9.22 -0.43
C PHE A 27 10.46 8.86 -1.79
N THR A 28 9.21 9.29 -2.00
CA THR A 28 8.50 9.30 -3.29
C THR A 28 7.84 10.68 -3.48
N PRO A 29 7.27 10.98 -4.65
CA PRO A 29 6.49 12.22 -4.85
C PRO A 29 5.09 12.19 -4.22
N ALA A 30 4.74 11.16 -3.44
CA ALA A 30 3.43 11.03 -2.81
C ALA A 30 3.11 12.21 -1.88
N VAL A 31 1.86 12.62 -1.86
CA VAL A 31 1.35 13.65 -0.95
C VAL A 31 1.19 13.05 0.44
N MET A 32 1.90 13.59 1.42
CA MET A 32 1.89 13.11 2.80
C MET A 32 1.17 14.06 3.77
N GLY A 33 0.78 15.24 3.31
CA GLY A 33 0.12 16.27 4.12
C GLY A 33 1.05 17.00 5.07
N ARG A 34 0.48 17.90 5.88
CA ARG A 34 1.21 18.74 6.84
C ARG A 34 0.41 18.89 8.14
N VAL A 35 1.12 19.06 9.24
CA VAL A 35 0.56 19.39 10.56
C VAL A 35 1.37 20.57 11.10
N ASP A 36 0.70 21.68 11.43
CA ASP A 36 1.34 22.90 11.97
C ASP A 36 2.57 23.34 11.12
N ASP A 37 2.40 23.37 9.80
CA ASP A 37 3.45 23.70 8.84
C ASP A 37 4.66 22.75 8.79
N VAL A 38 4.61 21.63 9.50
CA VAL A 38 5.60 20.55 9.44
C VAL A 38 5.08 19.42 8.56
N ASP A 39 5.93 18.86 7.71
CA ASP A 39 5.56 17.73 6.87
C ASP A 39 5.12 16.54 7.73
N ARG A 40 3.95 16.02 7.41
CA ARG A 40 3.42 14.81 8.02
C ARG A 40 4.15 13.59 7.44
N VAL A 41 4.46 12.63 8.28
CA VAL A 41 5.07 11.36 7.86
C VAL A 41 4.05 10.23 7.95
N GLY A 42 3.31 10.15 9.05
CA GLY A 42 2.35 9.08 9.29
C GLY A 42 0.90 9.46 9.01
N ASN A 43 -0.01 8.49 9.11
CA ASN A 43 -1.45 8.69 8.95
C ASN A 43 -2.21 8.69 10.29
N TYR A 44 -1.68 8.05 11.31
CA TYR A 44 -2.32 7.93 12.62
C TYR A 44 -1.75 8.89 13.67
N SER A 45 -0.44 9.10 13.64
CA SER A 45 0.21 10.21 14.30
C SER A 45 0.97 11.05 13.27
N GLN A 46 1.57 12.17 13.69
CA GLN A 46 2.43 12.94 12.79
C GLN A 46 3.57 12.10 12.20
N TRP A 47 4.08 11.12 12.95
CA TRP A 47 5.31 10.40 12.63
C TRP A 47 5.08 8.96 12.17
N ALA A 48 3.96 8.34 12.55
CA ALA A 48 3.77 6.92 12.39
C ALA A 48 2.51 6.55 11.61
N GLU A 49 2.67 5.52 10.79
CA GLU A 49 1.56 4.83 10.15
C GLU A 49 0.88 3.89 11.14
N PHE A 50 -0.42 3.68 10.96
CA PHE A 50 -1.30 2.96 11.88
C PHE A 50 -0.79 1.56 12.24
N ASN A 51 -0.48 0.70 11.25
CA ASN A 51 -0.12 -0.69 11.50
C ASN A 51 1.17 -0.81 12.32
N VAL A 52 2.16 0.04 12.04
CA VAL A 52 3.43 0.06 12.79
C VAL A 52 3.26 0.67 14.17
N LEU A 53 2.39 1.68 14.33
CA LEU A 53 2.16 2.34 15.60
C LEU A 53 1.43 1.44 16.60
N ILE A 54 0.54 0.55 16.15
CA ILE A 54 -0.24 -0.31 17.04
C ILE A 54 0.62 -1.36 17.74
N ASP A 55 1.68 -1.86 17.09
CA ASP A 55 2.64 -2.80 17.69
C ASP A 55 4.06 -2.53 17.16
N PRO A 56 4.69 -1.44 17.61
CA PRO A 56 6.01 -1.02 17.12
C PRO A 56 7.11 -2.02 17.48
N GLU A 57 6.99 -2.74 18.60
CA GLU A 57 7.96 -3.76 19.02
C GLU A 57 7.89 -4.98 18.10
N ALA A 58 6.70 -5.42 17.69
CA ALA A 58 6.56 -6.52 16.75
C ALA A 58 7.07 -6.12 15.35
N ALA A 59 6.76 -4.90 14.91
CA ALA A 59 7.28 -4.36 13.64
C ALA A 59 8.82 -4.27 13.66
N ALA A 60 9.41 -3.76 14.74
CA ALA A 60 10.85 -3.72 14.93
C ALA A 60 11.46 -5.12 14.90
N ALA A 61 10.87 -6.07 15.61
CA ALA A 61 11.35 -7.45 15.67
C ALA A 61 11.35 -8.16 14.30
N LEU A 62 10.41 -7.82 13.42
CA LEU A 62 10.36 -8.37 12.06
C LEU A 62 11.39 -7.69 11.13
N LEU A 63 11.41 -6.37 11.14
CA LEU A 63 12.19 -5.58 10.18
C LEU A 63 13.69 -5.54 10.51
N HIS A 64 14.08 -5.78 11.78
CA HIS A 64 15.48 -5.90 12.20
C HIS A 64 15.99 -7.34 12.17
N ASP A 65 15.14 -8.34 11.99
CA ASP A 65 15.58 -9.74 12.01
C ASP A 65 16.45 -10.03 10.80
N PRO A 66 17.69 -10.54 10.97
CA PRO A 66 18.64 -10.73 9.89
C PRO A 66 18.21 -11.80 8.86
N ILE A 67 17.28 -12.69 9.23
CA ILE A 67 16.73 -13.70 8.33
C ILE A 67 15.49 -13.17 7.60
N LEU A 68 14.67 -12.38 8.29
CA LEU A 68 13.39 -11.88 7.74
C LEU A 68 13.58 -10.60 6.93
N ALA A 69 14.44 -9.67 7.35
CA ALA A 69 14.63 -8.40 6.68
C ALA A 69 14.96 -8.55 5.17
N PRO A 70 15.89 -9.43 4.75
CA PRO A 70 16.20 -9.66 3.34
C PRO A 70 15.03 -10.25 2.53
N LYS A 71 14.09 -10.91 3.21
CA LYS A 71 12.90 -11.52 2.61
C LYS A 71 11.67 -10.63 2.67
N SER A 72 11.76 -9.46 3.33
CA SER A 72 10.63 -8.58 3.55
C SER A 72 10.52 -7.51 2.48
N THR A 73 9.29 -7.31 2.00
CA THR A 73 8.88 -6.14 1.20
C THR A 73 7.95 -5.30 2.05
N LEU A 74 8.33 -4.06 2.32
CA LEU A 74 7.52 -3.08 3.03
C LEU A 74 6.84 -2.17 2.01
N ILE A 75 5.53 -2.03 2.12
CA ILE A 75 4.68 -1.19 1.27
C ILE A 75 4.21 -0.01 2.14
N PRO A 76 4.96 1.11 2.15
CA PRO A 76 4.67 2.25 3.01
C PRO A 76 3.63 3.19 2.42
N LEU A 77 3.16 4.15 3.22
CA LEU A 77 2.27 5.22 2.75
C LEU A 77 2.85 5.98 1.57
N ASP A 78 4.17 6.16 1.54
CA ASP A 78 4.88 6.81 0.42
C ASP A 78 4.61 6.15 -0.93
N LEU A 79 4.35 4.86 -0.96
CA LEU A 79 3.97 4.14 -2.17
C LEU A 79 2.46 4.12 -2.37
N THR A 80 1.70 3.82 -1.31
CA THR A 80 0.25 3.63 -1.43
C THR A 80 -0.47 4.93 -1.79
N HIS A 81 0.04 6.09 -1.36
CA HIS A 81 -0.49 7.40 -1.73
C HIS A 81 -0.23 7.79 -3.20
N LEU A 82 0.50 6.97 -3.97
CA LEU A 82 0.60 7.13 -5.44
C LEU A 82 -0.52 6.39 -6.17
N VAL A 83 -1.20 5.44 -5.51
CA VAL A 83 -2.19 4.55 -6.14
C VAL A 83 -3.59 5.00 -5.75
N LEU A 84 -4.06 6.01 -6.48
CA LEU A 84 -5.32 6.70 -6.17
C LEU A 84 -6.47 6.14 -7.00
N ALA A 85 -7.61 5.91 -6.33
CA ALA A 85 -8.88 5.62 -7.01
C ALA A 85 -9.45 6.93 -7.58
N THR A 86 -8.87 7.41 -8.69
CA THR A 86 -9.33 8.60 -9.42
C THR A 86 -10.73 8.41 -9.95
N LYS A 87 -11.36 9.46 -10.48
CA LYS A 87 -12.70 9.36 -11.06
C LYS A 87 -12.75 8.31 -12.17
N GLU A 88 -11.74 8.23 -13.01
CA GLU A 88 -11.63 7.26 -14.10
C GLU A 88 -11.55 5.82 -13.55
N VAL A 89 -10.78 5.62 -12.50
CA VAL A 89 -10.67 4.32 -11.81
C VAL A 89 -12.00 3.95 -11.13
N GLN A 90 -12.65 4.90 -10.48
CA GLN A 90 -13.97 4.68 -9.87
C GLN A 90 -15.01 4.26 -10.93
N ASP A 91 -15.04 4.92 -12.06
CA ASP A 91 -15.95 4.60 -13.16
C ASP A 91 -15.63 3.20 -13.74
N LEU A 92 -14.34 2.88 -13.94
CA LEU A 92 -13.88 1.57 -14.36
C LEU A 92 -14.33 0.47 -13.39
N LEU A 93 -14.11 0.66 -12.10
CA LEU A 93 -14.52 -0.32 -11.08
C LEU A 93 -16.04 -0.47 -10.98
N LEU A 94 -16.79 0.63 -11.12
CA LEU A 94 -18.23 0.64 -10.99
C LEU A 94 -18.92 -0.06 -12.15
N THR A 95 -18.50 0.20 -13.39
CA THR A 95 -19.19 -0.23 -14.60
C THR A 95 -18.51 -1.38 -15.34
N GLY A 96 -17.24 -1.63 -15.09
CA GLY A 96 -16.39 -2.57 -15.83
C GLY A 96 -15.77 -1.95 -17.08
N ALA A 97 -14.74 -2.62 -17.62
CA ALA A 97 -13.90 -2.09 -18.71
C ALA A 97 -14.68 -1.82 -20.01
N GLU A 98 -15.64 -2.66 -20.35
CA GLU A 98 -16.42 -2.53 -21.61
C GLU A 98 -17.30 -1.27 -21.60
N THR A 99 -18.02 -1.03 -20.50
CA THR A 99 -18.94 0.11 -20.37
C THR A 99 -18.20 1.43 -20.15
N ALA A 100 -17.09 1.39 -19.43
CA ALA A 100 -16.25 2.59 -19.21
C ALA A 100 -15.67 3.12 -20.52
N ALA A 101 -15.35 2.25 -21.49
CA ALA A 101 -14.85 2.62 -22.81
C ALA A 101 -15.90 3.29 -23.71
N GLU A 102 -17.19 3.01 -23.52
CA GLU A 102 -18.29 3.58 -24.32
C GLU A 102 -18.66 5.01 -23.91
N GLY A 103 -18.16 5.50 -22.79
CA GLY A 103 -18.41 6.83 -22.24
C GLY A 103 -19.87 7.03 -21.82
N ALA A 104 -20.09 7.51 -20.61
CA ALA A 104 -21.43 7.80 -20.10
C ALA A 104 -22.11 8.88 -20.95
N GLN A 105 -22.87 8.47 -21.95
CA GLN A 105 -23.81 9.35 -22.63
C GLN A 105 -25.06 9.51 -21.76
N ASN A 106 -25.14 10.64 -21.05
CA ASN A 106 -26.36 11.16 -20.41
C ASN A 106 -27.16 10.18 -19.52
N GLY A 107 -26.67 9.86 -18.34
CA GLY A 107 -27.46 9.14 -17.33
C GLY A 107 -26.69 8.90 -16.04
N GLU A 108 -27.37 8.64 -14.93
CA GLU A 108 -26.74 8.14 -13.70
C GLU A 108 -25.95 6.87 -14.03
N ILE A 109 -24.66 6.88 -13.73
CA ILE A 109 -23.78 5.70 -13.89
C ILE A 109 -24.26 4.66 -12.88
N LYS A 110 -24.88 3.59 -13.37
CA LYS A 110 -25.34 2.48 -12.53
C LYS A 110 -24.24 1.44 -12.39
N ALA A 111 -24.02 1.00 -11.15
CA ALA A 111 -23.08 -0.08 -10.88
C ALA A 111 -23.47 -1.38 -11.59
N LYS A 112 -22.50 -2.07 -12.16
CA LYS A 112 -22.67 -3.38 -12.81
C LYS A 112 -23.17 -4.45 -11.83
N SER A 113 -22.76 -4.37 -10.57
CA SER A 113 -23.17 -5.30 -9.52
C SER A 113 -23.21 -4.64 -8.14
N THR A 114 -23.89 -5.30 -7.17
CA THR A 114 -23.87 -4.88 -5.77
C THR A 114 -22.47 -4.89 -5.17
N LEU A 115 -21.61 -5.85 -5.58
CA LEU A 115 -20.21 -5.90 -5.15
C LEU A 115 -19.47 -4.61 -5.54
N ARG A 116 -19.59 -4.19 -6.79
CA ARG A 116 -18.93 -3.00 -7.33
C ARG A 116 -19.43 -1.73 -6.66
N GLN A 117 -20.75 -1.64 -6.45
CA GLN A 117 -21.34 -0.53 -5.69
C GLN A 117 -20.76 -0.42 -4.29
N MET A 118 -20.72 -1.55 -3.56
CA MET A 118 -20.17 -1.60 -2.21
C MET A 118 -18.68 -1.21 -2.17
N LEU A 119 -17.88 -1.67 -3.13
CA LEU A 119 -16.45 -1.32 -3.20
C LEU A 119 -16.25 0.18 -3.39
N ILE A 120 -17.02 0.81 -4.28
CA ILE A 120 -16.93 2.26 -4.49
C ILE A 120 -17.40 3.03 -3.26
N GLU A 121 -18.50 2.63 -2.63
CA GLU A 121 -18.98 3.28 -1.40
C GLU A 121 -17.95 3.22 -0.28
N LEU A 122 -17.26 2.08 -0.10
CA LEU A 122 -16.17 1.92 0.87
C LEU A 122 -14.98 2.82 0.53
N LEU A 123 -14.57 2.88 -0.74
CA LEU A 123 -13.47 3.76 -1.17
C LEU A 123 -13.82 5.23 -0.92
N MET A 124 -15.03 5.65 -1.26
CA MET A 124 -15.48 7.03 -1.11
C MET A 124 -15.71 7.45 0.34
N PHE A 125 -16.03 6.49 1.22
CA PHE A 125 -16.14 6.77 2.65
C PHE A 125 -14.83 7.36 3.25
N PHE A 126 -13.69 6.93 2.76
CA PHE A 126 -12.39 7.44 3.22
C PHE A 126 -11.91 8.68 2.45
N ALA A 127 -12.51 9.00 1.29
CA ALA A 127 -12.03 10.08 0.42
C ALA A 127 -12.00 11.44 1.12
N GLU A 128 -13.00 11.74 1.97
CA GLU A 128 -13.05 13.00 2.73
C GLU A 128 -11.88 13.09 3.72
N THR A 129 -11.58 12.02 4.44
CA THR A 129 -10.45 11.99 5.38
C THR A 129 -9.14 12.22 4.64
N TYR A 130 -8.93 11.57 3.48
CA TYR A 130 -7.69 11.75 2.71
C TYR A 130 -7.55 13.17 2.15
N ARG A 131 -8.66 13.77 1.70
CA ARG A 131 -8.67 15.18 1.28
C ARG A 131 -8.34 16.12 2.43
N ASP A 132 -9.01 15.96 3.57
CA ASP A 132 -8.96 16.93 4.65
C ASP A 132 -7.67 16.81 5.49
N VAL A 133 -7.13 15.58 5.63
CA VAL A 133 -5.93 15.30 6.43
C VAL A 133 -4.65 15.38 5.61
N PHE A 134 -4.67 14.90 4.37
CA PHE A 134 -3.46 14.76 3.55
C PHE A 134 -3.43 15.73 2.36
N GLY A 135 -4.55 16.38 2.02
CA GLY A 135 -4.66 17.18 0.80
C GLY A 135 -4.71 16.35 -0.48
N ILE A 136 -5.03 15.05 -0.38
CA ILE A 136 -5.20 14.16 -1.53
C ILE A 136 -6.62 14.35 -2.07
N VAL A 137 -6.75 15.07 -3.18
CA VAL A 137 -8.03 15.47 -3.76
C VAL A 137 -8.43 14.64 -4.99
N GLU A 138 -7.51 13.93 -5.60
CA GLU A 138 -7.73 13.19 -6.85
C GLU A 138 -8.50 11.87 -6.64
N GLY A 139 -8.48 11.34 -5.42
CA GLY A 139 -9.17 10.12 -5.02
C GLY A 139 -8.51 9.46 -3.82
N PRO A 140 -9.20 8.55 -3.11
CA PRO A 140 -8.61 7.86 -1.97
C PRO A 140 -7.52 6.88 -2.44
N PRO A 141 -6.42 6.75 -1.67
CA PRO A 141 -5.39 5.76 -1.95
C PRO A 141 -5.87 4.34 -1.62
N LEU A 142 -5.30 3.36 -2.31
CA LEU A 142 -5.47 1.95 -2.01
C LEU A 142 -4.21 1.40 -1.34
N HIS A 143 -4.38 0.71 -0.20
CA HIS A 143 -3.24 0.28 0.64
C HIS A 143 -2.98 -1.23 0.56
N ASP A 144 -3.78 -2.05 1.24
CA ASP A 144 -3.53 -3.46 1.45
C ASP A 144 -3.38 -4.30 0.16
N PRO A 145 -4.16 -4.06 -0.90
CA PRO A 145 -4.00 -4.79 -2.15
C PRO A 145 -2.62 -4.66 -2.78
N LEU A 146 -1.86 -3.59 -2.50
CA LEU A 146 -0.50 -3.44 -2.99
C LEU A 146 0.45 -4.44 -2.33
N ALA A 147 0.26 -4.71 -1.03
CA ALA A 147 1.06 -5.72 -0.35
C ALA A 147 0.74 -7.13 -0.88
N VAL A 148 -0.51 -7.39 -1.25
CA VAL A 148 -0.89 -8.65 -1.93
C VAL A 148 -0.26 -8.71 -3.32
N ALA A 149 -0.32 -7.64 -4.10
CA ALA A 149 0.28 -7.58 -5.44
C ALA A 149 1.79 -7.80 -5.42
N ALA A 150 2.50 -7.32 -4.39
CA ALA A 150 3.93 -7.49 -4.24
C ALA A 150 4.36 -8.97 -4.06
N ILE A 151 3.46 -9.86 -3.62
CA ILE A 151 3.72 -11.31 -3.53
C ILE A 151 3.91 -11.94 -4.91
N LEU A 152 3.33 -11.34 -5.95
CA LEU A 152 3.40 -11.84 -7.33
C LEU A 152 4.74 -11.54 -8.01
N THR A 153 5.63 -10.78 -7.37
CA THR A 153 6.98 -10.47 -7.90
C THR A 153 7.73 -11.76 -8.25
N GLY A 154 8.29 -11.80 -9.46
CA GLY A 154 9.01 -12.96 -9.99
C GLY A 154 8.12 -14.08 -10.55
N THR A 155 6.81 -13.90 -10.58
CA THR A 155 5.87 -14.83 -11.23
C THR A 155 5.45 -14.34 -12.62
N CYS A 156 4.74 -15.17 -13.38
CA CYS A 156 4.16 -14.75 -14.68
C CYS A 156 2.98 -13.75 -14.53
N TYR A 157 2.54 -13.50 -13.31
CA TYR A 157 1.47 -12.54 -12.97
C TYR A 157 2.03 -11.27 -12.31
N GLU A 158 3.34 -11.06 -12.38
CA GLU A 158 4.00 -9.93 -11.75
C GLU A 158 3.43 -8.61 -12.21
N ILE A 159 3.08 -7.76 -11.23
CA ILE A 159 2.91 -6.33 -11.44
C ILE A 159 4.27 -5.69 -11.14
N PRO A 160 4.89 -4.97 -12.10
CA PRO A 160 6.21 -4.36 -11.89
C PRO A 160 6.18 -3.36 -10.74
N PHE A 161 7.01 -3.60 -9.72
CA PHE A 161 7.33 -2.64 -8.67
C PHE A 161 8.75 -2.11 -8.89
N TYR A 162 8.91 -0.80 -8.85
CA TYR A 162 10.19 -0.13 -9.11
C TYR A 162 10.94 0.11 -7.82
N ASP A 163 12.14 -0.47 -7.70
CA ASP A 163 13.02 -0.39 -6.53
C ASP A 163 14.09 0.70 -6.70
N PHE A 164 13.89 1.68 -7.58
CA PHE A 164 14.89 2.70 -7.91
C PHE A 164 14.23 4.05 -8.12
N ASP A 165 15.04 5.09 -8.03
CA ASP A 165 14.64 6.45 -8.35
C ASP A 165 14.27 6.56 -9.83
N SER A 166 12.97 6.67 -10.12
CA SER A 166 12.42 6.79 -11.47
C SER A 166 12.88 8.06 -12.20
N THR A 167 13.51 9.02 -11.49
CA THR A 167 14.13 10.19 -12.10
C THR A 167 15.43 9.86 -12.84
N LYS A 168 15.94 8.62 -12.70
CA LYS A 168 17.16 8.13 -13.36
C LYS A 168 16.91 6.82 -14.10
N PRO A 169 16.02 6.79 -15.12
CA PRO A 169 15.58 5.58 -15.79
C PRO A 169 16.68 4.81 -16.52
N GLU A 170 17.80 5.46 -16.86
CA GLU A 170 18.93 4.87 -17.60
C GLU A 170 20.01 4.21 -16.70
N GLY A 171 19.80 4.23 -15.37
CA GLY A 171 20.71 3.54 -14.46
C GLY A 171 20.45 2.04 -14.47
N PRO A 172 21.48 1.20 -14.19
CA PRO A 172 21.23 -0.22 -13.95
C PRO A 172 20.21 -0.32 -12.83
N ALA A 173 19.21 -1.22 -12.97
CA ALA A 173 18.20 -1.48 -11.97
C ALA A 173 18.91 -1.76 -10.62
N ARG A 174 19.10 -0.71 -9.85
CA ARG A 174 19.71 -0.83 -8.52
C ARG A 174 18.60 -1.37 -7.65
N ARG A 175 18.71 -2.61 -7.26
CA ARG A 175 17.87 -3.19 -6.24
C ARG A 175 18.19 -2.48 -4.93
N GLU A 176 17.46 -1.42 -4.62
CA GLU A 176 17.59 -0.72 -3.34
C GLU A 176 17.20 -1.66 -2.21
N ARG A 177 17.99 -1.63 -1.14
CA ARG A 177 17.72 -2.34 0.10
C ARG A 177 17.94 -1.40 1.26
N PHE A 178 17.15 -1.57 2.30
CA PHE A 178 17.14 -0.64 3.42
C PHE A 178 17.34 -1.37 4.73
N GLU A 179 18.17 -0.77 5.60
CA GLU A 179 18.05 -0.99 7.03
C GLU A 179 16.84 -0.20 7.51
N VAL A 180 15.88 -0.90 8.10
CA VAL A 180 14.66 -0.28 8.61
C VAL A 180 14.66 -0.33 10.12
N ARG A 181 14.49 0.82 10.77
CA ARG A 181 14.33 0.93 12.21
C ARG A 181 12.94 1.47 12.53
N VAL A 182 12.36 0.91 13.58
CA VAL A 182 11.10 1.39 14.16
C VAL A 182 11.38 1.96 15.54
N VAL A 183 10.90 3.15 15.78
CA VAL A 183 11.00 3.78 17.11
C VAL A 183 9.98 3.12 18.04
N THR A 184 10.47 2.46 19.10
CA THR A 184 9.64 1.72 20.05
C THR A 184 9.45 2.48 21.39
N GLU A 185 10.22 3.54 21.61
CA GLU A 185 10.15 4.35 22.83
C GLU A 185 8.85 5.17 22.85
N GLY A 186 8.21 5.22 24.01
CA GLY A 186 6.95 5.92 24.26
C GLY A 186 5.73 5.01 24.17
N THR A 187 4.59 5.59 24.47
CA THR A 187 3.29 4.92 24.40
C THR A 187 2.47 5.44 23.21
N LEU A 188 1.36 4.78 22.91
CA LEU A 188 0.39 5.26 21.92
C LEU A 188 -0.12 6.67 22.30
N GLU A 189 -0.39 6.93 23.58
CA GLU A 189 -0.81 8.25 24.07
C GLU A 189 0.28 9.30 23.84
N ASP A 190 1.55 8.96 24.08
CA ASP A 190 2.66 9.89 23.84
C ASP A 190 2.77 10.26 22.37
N ALA A 191 2.57 9.30 21.46
CA ALA A 191 2.58 9.55 20.03
C ALA A 191 1.43 10.45 19.56
N GLN A 192 0.24 10.23 20.10
CA GLN A 192 -0.97 10.93 19.66
C GLN A 192 -1.10 12.34 20.28
N VAL A 193 -0.70 12.50 21.55
CA VAL A 193 -0.99 13.71 22.33
C VAL A 193 0.26 14.55 22.55
N ARG A 194 1.44 13.92 22.69
CA ARG A 194 2.69 14.59 23.07
C ARG A 194 3.69 14.71 21.92
N GLY A 195 3.34 14.24 20.73
CA GLY A 195 4.19 14.30 19.54
C GLY A 195 5.41 13.38 19.58
N ALA A 196 5.38 12.32 20.43
CA ALA A 196 6.43 11.32 20.43
C ALA A 196 6.49 10.58 19.08
N GLN A 197 7.67 10.07 18.75
CA GLN A 197 7.89 9.41 17.47
C GLN A 197 7.67 7.88 17.52
N THR A 198 6.98 7.39 18.55
CA THR A 198 6.65 5.97 18.67
C THR A 198 6.01 5.46 17.39
N GLY A 199 6.47 4.32 16.87
CA GLY A 199 6.03 3.75 15.61
C GLY A 199 6.63 4.38 14.35
N ARG A 200 7.47 5.42 14.46
CA ARG A 200 8.14 6.01 13.29
C ARG A 200 9.04 4.99 12.61
N THR A 201 8.87 4.87 11.30
CA THR A 201 9.71 4.03 10.43
C THR A 201 10.84 4.86 9.86
N ILE A 202 12.08 4.45 10.11
CA ILE A 202 13.30 5.10 9.62
C ILE A 202 13.98 4.14 8.67
N ALA A 203 14.06 4.50 7.39
CA ALA A 203 14.70 3.68 6.36
C ALA A 203 16.04 4.32 5.95
N ARG A 204 17.12 3.57 6.09
CA ARG A 204 18.46 3.95 5.64
C ARG A 204 18.85 3.09 4.45
N LEU A 205 19.14 3.74 3.32
CA LEU A 205 19.62 3.03 2.13
C LEU A 205 20.95 2.32 2.43
N LEU A 206 21.01 1.04 2.10
CA LEU A 206 22.21 0.22 2.23
C LEU A 206 23.13 0.37 1.00
N PRO A 207 24.43 0.16 1.15
CA PRO A 207 25.35 0.03 0.03
C PRO A 207 24.91 -1.02 -0.99
N PRO A 208 25.23 -0.84 -2.29
CA PRO A 208 24.93 -1.84 -3.30
C PRO A 208 25.49 -3.22 -2.97
N GLY A 209 24.65 -4.24 -3.02
CA GLY A 209 25.04 -5.63 -2.72
C GLY A 209 24.80 -6.06 -1.26
N GLU A 210 24.48 -5.14 -0.37
CA GLU A 210 24.01 -5.49 0.97
C GLU A 210 22.53 -5.89 0.95
N GLU A 211 22.18 -6.83 1.82
CA GLU A 211 20.81 -7.32 1.95
C GLU A 211 20.05 -6.59 3.05
N GLY A 212 18.76 -6.34 2.82
CA GLY A 212 17.87 -5.65 3.73
C GLY A 212 16.44 -5.64 3.22
N VAL A 213 15.59 -4.87 3.86
CA VAL A 213 14.19 -4.73 3.49
C VAL A 213 14.05 -4.08 2.12
N ARG A 214 13.21 -4.64 1.28
CA ARG A 214 12.78 -4.00 0.02
C ARG A 214 11.70 -2.97 0.32
N ILE A 215 11.87 -1.74 -0.18
CA ILE A 215 10.84 -0.69 -0.11
C ILE A 215 10.69 -0.11 -1.51
N PRO A 216 9.68 -0.52 -2.28
CA PRO A 216 9.47 0.00 -3.63
C PRO A 216 9.15 1.49 -3.61
N ARG A 217 9.58 2.20 -4.67
CA ARG A 217 9.31 3.63 -4.87
C ARG A 217 8.20 3.91 -5.86
N GLY A 218 7.72 2.90 -6.56
CA GLY A 218 6.64 2.99 -7.53
C GLY A 218 6.24 1.62 -8.05
N LEU A 219 5.22 1.59 -8.89
CA LEU A 219 4.76 0.39 -9.57
C LEU A 219 4.06 0.78 -10.88
N ASP A 220 3.76 -0.23 -11.70
CA ASP A 220 2.86 -0.07 -12.86
C ASP A 220 1.42 0.08 -12.36
N ILE A 221 1.01 1.34 -12.17
CA ILE A 221 -0.31 1.69 -11.61
C ILE A 221 -1.44 1.31 -12.57
N GLU A 222 -1.22 1.47 -13.87
CA GLU A 222 -2.24 1.13 -14.88
C GLU A 222 -2.52 -0.38 -14.87
N LEU A 223 -1.46 -1.18 -14.90
CA LEU A 223 -1.58 -2.64 -14.81
C LEU A 223 -2.19 -3.07 -13.46
N PHE A 224 -1.83 -2.42 -12.36
CA PHE A 224 -2.42 -2.70 -11.06
C PHE A 224 -3.95 -2.54 -11.07
N TRP A 225 -4.46 -1.42 -11.55
CA TRP A 225 -5.90 -1.17 -11.60
C TRP A 225 -6.63 -2.10 -12.57
N LYS A 226 -5.98 -2.45 -13.68
CA LYS A 226 -6.50 -3.46 -14.60
C LYS A 226 -6.66 -4.81 -13.93
N VAL A 227 -5.67 -5.26 -13.15
CA VAL A 227 -5.76 -6.52 -12.39
C VAL A 227 -6.86 -6.48 -11.34
N ILE A 228 -7.05 -5.35 -10.65
CA ILE A 228 -8.15 -5.16 -9.69
C ILE A 228 -9.50 -5.29 -10.40
N GLU A 229 -9.65 -4.64 -11.57
CA GLU A 229 -10.88 -4.73 -12.37
C GLU A 229 -11.16 -6.17 -12.82
N GLU A 230 -10.16 -6.88 -13.33
CA GLU A 230 -10.28 -8.30 -13.70
C GLU A 230 -10.67 -9.20 -12.51
N CYS A 231 -10.25 -8.86 -11.30
CA CYS A 231 -10.68 -9.54 -10.07
C CYS A 231 -12.18 -9.29 -9.79
N CYS A 232 -12.65 -8.06 -9.98
CA CYS A 232 -14.06 -7.71 -9.85
C CYS A 232 -14.91 -8.46 -10.88
N GLU A 233 -14.46 -8.54 -12.13
CA GLU A 233 -15.16 -9.27 -13.20
C GLU A 233 -15.32 -10.76 -12.87
N ARG A 234 -14.23 -11.41 -12.44
CA ARG A 234 -14.29 -12.81 -12.00
C ARG A 234 -15.24 -13.02 -10.81
N ALA A 235 -15.31 -12.07 -9.89
CA ALA A 235 -16.22 -12.13 -8.75
C ALA A 235 -17.68 -11.96 -9.20
N ASP A 236 -17.96 -11.05 -10.13
CA ASP A 236 -19.28 -10.85 -10.70
C ASP A 236 -19.77 -12.12 -11.41
N GLU A 237 -18.93 -12.75 -12.23
CA GLU A 237 -19.27 -14.03 -12.89
C GLU A 237 -19.56 -15.16 -11.89
N ALA A 238 -18.75 -15.26 -10.82
CA ALA A 238 -18.95 -16.26 -9.79
C ALA A 238 -20.27 -16.07 -9.03
N ASN A 239 -20.64 -14.82 -8.74
CA ASN A 239 -21.89 -14.48 -8.09
C ASN A 239 -23.11 -14.74 -8.98
N ALA A 240 -23.02 -14.42 -10.28
CA ALA A 240 -24.08 -14.70 -11.25
C ALA A 240 -24.35 -16.21 -11.39
N LYS A 241 -23.31 -17.03 -11.43
CA LYS A 241 -23.44 -18.51 -11.49
C LYS A 241 -24.15 -19.07 -10.24
N LYS A 242 -23.87 -18.54 -9.05
CA LYS A 242 -24.54 -18.95 -7.81
C LYS A 242 -26.00 -18.57 -7.80
N ALA A 243 -26.36 -17.38 -8.26
CA ALA A 243 -27.74 -16.91 -8.32
C ALA A 243 -28.60 -17.77 -9.27
N GLY A 244 -28.02 -18.24 -10.39
CA GLY A 244 -28.72 -19.13 -11.35
C GLY A 244 -28.88 -20.57 -10.90
N THR A 245 -28.18 -21.02 -9.84
CA THR A 245 -28.28 -22.39 -9.32
C THR A 245 -29.27 -22.54 -8.14
N THR A 246 -29.80 -21.44 -7.62
CA THR A 246 -30.76 -21.38 -6.51
C THR A 246 -32.20 -21.08 -6.93
N GLY A 247 -32.50 -21.13 -8.24
CA GLY A 247 -33.83 -20.88 -8.84
C GLY A 247 -34.59 -22.16 -9.20
#